data_fefa5555ca4c649ed143098dabd5c63d
#
_entry.id   fefa5555ca4c649ed143098dabd5c63d
#
_cell.length_a   1.000
_cell.length_b   1.000
_cell.length_c   1.000
_cell.angle_alpha   90.00
_cell.angle_beta   90.00
_cell.angle_gamma   90.00
#
_symmetry.space_group_name_H-M   'P 1'
#
loop_
_entity.id
_entity.type
_entity.pdbx_description
1 polymer ?
#
loop_
_entity_poly.entity_id
_entity_poly.type
_entity_poly.pdbx_seq_one_letter_code
_entity_poly.pdbx_strand_id
1 'polypeptide(L)'
;FDGVATVIIRLITIIRPEKLILGEKDWQQLIIIRRLFKELSIPIKIESFSTKRDQNGFAYSSRNSYLSTNERLQARSLPNALREAKNTFLKEKIINLKKIASTMQLSNLEIEYIKIVDAFSLQEIQDIKGICLLAAAVKCGSTRLIDHIFLMKRKPIIAIDGPAGAGK
;
A
#
# COMPACT_ATOMS: atom_id res chain seq x y z
N PHE A 1 -14.88 -1.71 7.67
CA PHE A 1 -15.02 -1.58 6.18
C PHE A 1 -16.47 -1.59 5.70
N ASP A 2 -17.45 -1.97 6.51
CA ASP A 2 -18.87 -2.05 6.12
C ASP A 2 -19.39 -0.72 5.57
N GLY A 3 -19.06 0.40 6.19
CA GLY A 3 -19.44 1.73 5.70
C GLY A 3 -18.87 2.05 4.32
N VAL A 4 -17.59 1.69 4.07
CA VAL A 4 -16.95 1.90 2.75
C VAL A 4 -17.62 1.02 1.69
N ALA A 5 -17.84 -0.25 1.99
CA ALA A 5 -18.52 -1.19 1.10
C ALA A 5 -19.92 -0.68 0.74
N THR A 6 -20.70 -0.29 1.75
CA THR A 6 -22.05 0.28 1.57
C THR A 6 -22.05 1.50 0.67
N VAL A 7 -21.15 2.46 0.90
CA VAL A 7 -21.06 3.68 0.08
C VAL A 7 -20.70 3.34 -1.37
N ILE A 8 -19.71 2.48 -1.58
CA ILE A 8 -19.28 2.09 -2.94
C ILE A 8 -20.43 1.37 -3.67
N ILE A 9 -21.11 0.42 -3.02
CA ILE A 9 -22.23 -0.29 -3.65
C ILE A 9 -23.34 0.70 -4.03
N ARG A 10 -23.71 1.64 -3.14
CA ARG A 10 -24.70 2.66 -3.45
C ARG A 10 -24.30 3.52 -4.65
N LEU A 11 -23.04 3.98 -4.68
CA LEU A 11 -22.52 4.80 -5.78
C LEU A 11 -22.57 4.06 -7.12
N ILE A 12 -22.09 2.81 -7.18
CA ILE A 12 -22.10 2.05 -8.43
C ILE A 12 -23.51 1.69 -8.89
N THR A 13 -24.46 1.49 -7.96
CA THR A 13 -25.86 1.22 -8.28
C THR A 13 -26.53 2.45 -8.90
N ILE A 14 -26.19 3.65 -8.42
CA ILE A 14 -26.74 4.93 -8.95
C ILE A 14 -26.06 5.30 -10.26
N ILE A 15 -24.72 5.31 -10.30
CA ILE A 15 -23.92 5.82 -11.42
C ILE A 15 -23.83 4.81 -12.56
N ARG A 16 -23.82 3.51 -12.22
CA ARG A 16 -23.63 2.38 -13.16
C ARG A 16 -22.38 2.55 -14.04
N PRO A 17 -21.19 2.77 -13.47
CA PRO A 17 -19.99 2.99 -14.23
C PRO A 17 -19.51 1.70 -14.91
N GLU A 18 -18.83 1.81 -16.04
CA GLU A 18 -18.13 0.69 -16.67
C GLU A 18 -16.88 0.27 -15.89
N LYS A 19 -16.24 1.24 -15.24
CA LYS A 19 -15.00 1.04 -14.49
C LYS A 19 -15.02 1.78 -13.17
N LEU A 20 -14.44 1.15 -12.15
CA LEU A 20 -14.13 1.77 -10.87
C LEU A 20 -12.60 1.90 -10.74
N ILE A 21 -12.11 3.13 -10.53
CA ILE A 21 -10.68 3.39 -10.38
C ILE A 21 -10.38 3.66 -8.90
N LEU A 22 -9.44 2.89 -8.31
CA LEU A 22 -9.04 3.02 -6.91
C LEU A 22 -7.54 3.23 -6.79
N GLY A 23 -7.12 4.06 -5.82
CA GLY A 23 -5.71 4.26 -5.51
C GLY A 23 -5.11 3.10 -4.71
N GLU A 24 -3.91 2.67 -5.08
CA GLU A 24 -3.17 1.61 -4.36
C GLU A 24 -2.70 2.05 -2.97
N LYS A 25 -2.72 3.35 -2.67
CA LYS A 25 -2.38 3.85 -1.33
C LYS A 25 -3.20 3.17 -0.23
N ASP A 26 -4.48 2.97 -0.46
CA ASP A 26 -5.38 2.28 0.46
C ASP A 26 -5.57 0.81 0.02
N TRP A 27 -4.46 0.07 -0.08
CA TRP A 27 -4.40 -1.28 -0.63
C TRP A 27 -5.38 -2.25 0.00
N GLN A 28 -5.54 -2.19 1.33
CA GLN A 28 -6.52 -3.03 2.03
C GLN A 28 -7.93 -2.77 1.51
N GLN A 29 -8.31 -1.52 1.33
CA GLN A 29 -9.61 -1.14 0.76
C GLN A 29 -9.76 -1.68 -0.66
N LEU A 30 -8.75 -1.54 -1.51
CA LEU A 30 -8.74 -2.04 -2.87
C LEU A 30 -8.99 -3.56 -2.93
N ILE A 31 -8.30 -4.34 -2.10
CA ILE A 31 -8.46 -5.80 -2.05
C ILE A 31 -9.85 -6.19 -1.55
N ILE A 32 -10.35 -5.54 -0.50
CA ILE A 32 -11.68 -5.80 0.04
C ILE A 32 -12.75 -5.51 -1.03
N ILE A 33 -12.66 -4.39 -1.74
CA ILE A 33 -13.62 -4.05 -2.79
C ILE A 33 -13.54 -5.04 -3.97
N ARG A 34 -12.35 -5.45 -4.37
CA ARG A 34 -12.18 -6.50 -5.41
C ARG A 34 -12.86 -7.82 -5.01
N ARG A 35 -12.73 -8.24 -3.75
CA ARG A 35 -13.41 -9.43 -3.24
C ARG A 35 -14.93 -9.25 -3.23
N LEU A 36 -15.40 -8.13 -2.71
CA LEU A 36 -16.83 -7.80 -2.67
C LEU A 36 -17.47 -7.86 -4.05
N PHE A 37 -16.82 -7.27 -5.07
CA PHE A 37 -17.34 -7.29 -6.44
C PHE A 37 -17.36 -8.69 -7.02
N LYS A 38 -16.34 -9.50 -6.72
CA LYS A 38 -16.32 -10.91 -7.14
C LYS A 38 -17.43 -11.73 -6.48
N GLU A 39 -17.60 -11.58 -5.16
CA GLU A 39 -18.61 -12.34 -4.38
C GLU A 39 -20.04 -11.95 -4.78
N LEU A 40 -20.29 -10.68 -5.06
CA LEU A 40 -21.58 -10.17 -5.51
C LEU A 40 -21.79 -10.26 -7.01
N SER A 41 -20.84 -10.85 -7.77
CA SER A 41 -20.88 -10.95 -9.24
C SER A 41 -21.13 -9.61 -9.94
N ILE A 42 -20.56 -8.52 -9.41
CA ILE A 42 -20.71 -7.18 -9.98
C ILE A 42 -19.84 -7.06 -11.23
N PRO A 43 -20.43 -6.80 -12.42
CA PRO A 43 -19.70 -6.81 -13.70
C PRO A 43 -18.98 -5.48 -14.00
N ILE A 44 -18.42 -4.82 -12.97
CA ILE A 44 -17.68 -3.57 -13.12
C ILE A 44 -16.20 -3.86 -12.99
N LYS A 45 -15.40 -3.40 -13.96
CA LYS A 45 -13.95 -3.56 -13.95
C LYS A 45 -13.33 -2.65 -12.90
N ILE A 46 -12.53 -3.22 -11.97
CA ILE A 46 -11.75 -2.44 -11.01
C ILE A 46 -10.32 -2.28 -11.53
N GLU A 47 -9.93 -1.05 -11.80
CA GLU A 47 -8.57 -0.65 -12.14
C GLU A 47 -7.90 0.01 -10.93
N SER A 48 -6.61 -0.22 -10.73
CA SER A 48 -5.86 0.45 -9.67
C SER A 48 -4.84 1.43 -10.23
N PHE A 49 -4.62 2.50 -9.47
CA PHE A 49 -3.59 3.50 -9.76
C PHE A 49 -2.51 3.45 -8.70
N SER A 50 -1.25 3.38 -9.14
CA SER A 50 -0.10 3.37 -8.24
C SER A 50 -0.05 4.62 -7.36
N THR A 51 0.40 4.45 -6.13
CA THR A 51 0.51 5.55 -5.16
C THR A 51 1.43 6.64 -5.67
N LYS A 52 0.87 7.81 -5.96
CA LYS A 52 1.67 9.01 -6.28
C LYS A 52 2.31 9.56 -5.00
N ARG A 53 3.57 10.01 -5.14
CA ARG A 53 4.36 10.56 -4.04
C ARG A 53 4.93 11.92 -4.42
N ASP A 54 5.12 12.76 -3.41
CA ASP A 54 5.83 14.03 -3.57
C ASP A 54 7.36 13.81 -3.63
N GLN A 55 8.11 14.89 -3.81
CA GLN A 55 9.59 14.87 -3.90
C GLN A 55 10.26 14.31 -2.64
N ASN A 56 9.58 14.32 -1.49
CA ASN A 56 10.05 13.78 -0.22
C ASN A 56 9.62 12.33 0.03
N GLY A 57 8.94 11.71 -0.94
CA GLY A 57 8.46 10.34 -0.85
C GLY A 57 7.10 10.18 -0.15
N PHE A 58 6.44 11.26 0.29
CA PHE A 58 5.11 11.18 0.87
C PHE A 58 4.07 10.74 -0.15
N ALA A 59 3.26 9.76 0.20
CA ALA A 59 2.05 9.47 -0.54
C ALA A 59 1.08 10.66 -0.43
N TYR A 60 0.54 11.12 -1.57
CA TYR A 60 -0.47 12.17 -1.55
C TYR A 60 -1.70 11.74 -0.75
N SER A 61 -2.11 12.61 0.17
CA SER A 61 -3.30 12.43 1.01
C SER A 61 -3.82 13.79 1.46
N SER A 62 -5.14 13.94 1.56
CA SER A 62 -5.75 15.13 2.17
C SER A 62 -5.31 15.33 3.63
N ARG A 63 -4.99 14.25 4.35
CA ARG A 63 -4.50 14.32 5.72
C ARG A 63 -3.13 15.01 5.86
N ASN A 64 -2.35 15.08 4.77
CA ASN A 64 -1.06 15.76 4.81
C ASN A 64 -1.20 17.28 5.03
N SER A 65 -2.37 17.87 4.73
CA SER A 65 -2.67 19.28 4.98
C SER A 65 -2.86 19.62 6.46
N TYR A 66 -3.11 18.62 7.30
CA TYR A 66 -3.27 18.80 8.76
C TYR A 66 -1.94 18.86 9.51
N LEU A 67 -0.84 18.47 8.86
CA LEU A 67 0.49 18.49 9.46
C LEU A 67 1.06 19.92 9.48
N SER A 68 1.51 20.38 10.63
CA SER A 68 2.36 21.55 10.74
C SER A 68 3.70 21.33 10.01
N THR A 69 4.46 22.39 9.79
CA THR A 69 5.77 22.31 9.14
C THR A 69 6.72 21.34 9.87
N ASN A 70 6.74 21.39 11.21
CA ASN A 70 7.58 20.50 12.02
C ASN A 70 7.11 19.04 11.95
N GLU A 71 5.80 18.80 12.11
CA GLU A 71 5.22 17.45 11.98
C GLU A 71 5.46 16.87 10.59
N ARG A 72 5.41 17.69 9.54
CA ARG A 72 5.71 17.26 8.18
C ARG A 72 7.17 16.82 8.01
N LEU A 73 8.10 17.46 8.70
CA LEU A 73 9.51 17.01 8.74
C LEU A 73 9.65 15.68 9.49
N GLN A 74 9.03 15.54 10.64
CA GLN A 74 9.02 14.31 11.44
C GLN A 74 8.39 13.13 10.63
N ALA A 75 7.24 13.37 10.04
CA ALA A 75 6.49 12.37 9.30
C ALA A 75 7.23 11.82 8.06
N ARG A 76 8.29 12.51 7.55
CA ARG A 76 9.16 11.98 6.48
C ARG A 76 9.86 10.68 6.87
N SER A 77 10.01 10.40 8.15
CA SER A 77 10.61 9.15 8.62
C SER A 77 9.79 7.93 8.21
N LEU A 78 8.45 8.04 8.08
CA LEU A 78 7.60 6.94 7.61
C LEU A 78 7.97 6.45 6.20
N PRO A 79 7.87 7.25 5.12
CA PRO A 79 8.24 6.78 3.79
C PRO A 79 9.75 6.46 3.67
N ASN A 80 10.61 7.16 4.40
CA ASN A 80 12.05 6.91 4.39
C ASN A 80 12.39 5.55 5.01
N ALA A 81 11.85 5.23 6.19
CA ALA A 81 12.07 3.95 6.85
C ALA A 81 11.56 2.77 6.01
N LEU A 82 10.39 2.91 5.38
CA LEU A 82 9.86 1.89 4.46
C LEU A 82 10.76 1.72 3.23
N ARG A 83 11.22 2.82 2.63
CA ARG A 83 12.13 2.78 1.48
C ARG A 83 13.47 2.14 1.82
N GLU A 84 14.05 2.49 2.98
CA GLU A 84 15.30 1.87 3.47
C GLU A 84 15.10 0.37 3.70
N ALA A 85 14.01 -0.02 4.34
CA ALA A 85 13.66 -1.42 4.55
C ALA A 85 13.54 -2.20 3.22
N LYS A 86 12.91 -1.60 2.19
CA LYS A 86 12.86 -2.19 0.85
C LYS A 86 14.25 -2.36 0.24
N ASN A 87 15.10 -1.35 0.34
CA ASN A 87 16.46 -1.40 -0.21
C ASN A 87 17.30 -2.48 0.49
N THR A 88 17.22 -2.57 1.81
CA THR A 88 17.87 -3.64 2.58
C THR A 88 17.33 -5.01 2.17
N PHE A 89 16.00 -5.16 2.06
CA PHE A 89 15.38 -6.41 1.63
C PHE A 89 15.82 -6.85 0.22
N LEU A 90 15.95 -5.92 -0.71
CA LEU A 90 16.42 -6.26 -2.07
C LEU A 90 17.84 -6.85 -2.06
N LYS A 91 18.70 -6.41 -1.15
CA LYS A 91 20.09 -6.87 -1.00
C LYS A 91 20.18 -8.15 -0.15
N GLU A 92 19.59 -8.12 1.03
CA GLU A 92 19.83 -9.10 2.10
C GLU A 92 18.70 -10.12 2.26
N LYS A 93 17.52 -9.86 1.62
CA LYS A 93 16.29 -10.67 1.77
C LYS A 93 15.75 -10.75 3.20
N ILE A 94 16.14 -9.79 4.06
CA ILE A 94 15.75 -9.70 5.46
C ILE A 94 15.03 -8.38 5.72
N ILE A 95 14.01 -8.43 6.58
CA ILE A 95 13.33 -7.25 7.11
C ILE A 95 13.51 -7.22 8.62
N ASN A 96 14.01 -6.11 9.12
CA ASN A 96 14.15 -5.86 10.55
C ASN A 96 13.09 -4.85 11.01
N LEU A 97 11.95 -5.36 11.50
CA LEU A 97 10.83 -4.52 11.98
C LEU A 97 11.23 -3.62 13.17
N LYS A 98 12.13 -4.11 14.05
CA LYS A 98 12.61 -3.30 15.18
C LYS A 98 13.40 -2.08 14.72
N LYS A 99 14.26 -2.24 13.70
CA LYS A 99 15.00 -1.12 13.11
C LYS A 99 14.06 -0.09 12.48
N ILE A 100 13.04 -0.54 11.76
CA ILE A 100 12.03 0.33 11.16
C ILE A 100 11.31 1.12 12.25
N ALA A 101 10.88 0.43 13.32
CA ALA A 101 10.20 1.05 14.46
C ALA A 101 11.08 2.13 15.13
N SER A 102 12.34 1.81 15.45
CA SER A 102 13.25 2.75 16.09
C SER A 102 13.49 4.01 15.23
N THR A 103 13.63 3.87 13.91
CA THR A 103 13.77 5.01 13.00
C THR A 103 12.57 5.96 13.06
N MET A 104 11.35 5.41 13.14
CA MET A 104 10.11 6.21 13.24
C MET A 104 9.97 6.86 14.62
N GLN A 105 10.27 6.13 15.69
CA GLN A 105 10.21 6.64 17.07
C GLN A 105 11.20 7.79 17.34
N LEU A 106 12.41 7.71 16.80
CA LEU A 106 13.41 8.79 16.87
C LEU A 106 12.91 10.10 16.22
N SER A 107 11.92 10.04 15.37
CA SER A 107 11.25 11.18 14.75
C SER A 107 9.94 11.57 15.43
N ASN A 108 9.70 11.14 16.67
CA ASN A 108 8.49 11.40 17.46
C ASN A 108 7.19 10.91 16.80
N LEU A 109 7.25 9.82 16.02
CA LEU A 109 6.05 9.17 15.50
C LEU A 109 5.54 8.11 16.50
N GLU A 110 4.27 8.17 16.86
CA GLU A 110 3.59 7.12 17.59
C GLU A 110 3.20 6.00 16.62
N ILE A 111 3.77 4.81 16.82
CA ILE A 111 3.52 3.66 15.94
C ILE A 111 2.26 2.94 16.38
N GLU A 112 1.26 2.84 15.51
CA GLU A 112 0.08 1.99 15.72
C GLU A 112 0.38 0.54 15.32
N TYR A 113 1.00 0.35 14.15
CA TYR A 113 1.49 -0.95 13.70
C TYR A 113 2.57 -0.82 12.62
N ILE A 114 3.41 -1.85 12.55
CA ILE A 114 4.28 -2.17 11.42
C ILE A 114 4.13 -3.67 11.19
N LYS A 115 3.63 -4.06 10.01
CA LYS A 115 3.31 -5.47 9.72
C LYS A 115 3.73 -5.87 8.33
N ILE A 116 4.09 -7.15 8.19
CA ILE A 116 4.26 -7.78 6.88
C ILE A 116 3.05 -8.66 6.65
N VAL A 117 2.34 -8.43 5.57
CA VAL A 117 1.15 -9.17 5.19
C VAL A 117 1.25 -9.66 3.76
N ASP A 118 0.62 -10.79 3.47
CA ASP A 118 0.38 -11.19 2.08
C ASP A 118 -0.49 -10.15 1.38
N ALA A 119 -0.11 -9.75 0.16
CA ALA A 119 -0.75 -8.64 -0.53
C ALA A 119 -2.22 -8.91 -0.89
N PHE A 120 -2.62 -10.16 -1.05
CA PHE A 120 -3.95 -10.52 -1.51
C PHE A 120 -4.85 -11.07 -0.40
N SER A 121 -4.31 -11.92 0.47
CA SER A 121 -5.06 -12.44 1.61
C SER A 121 -5.16 -11.43 2.76
N LEU A 122 -4.23 -10.49 2.84
CA LEU A 122 -4.06 -9.52 3.93
C LEU A 122 -3.74 -10.18 5.28
N GLN A 123 -3.39 -11.46 5.26
CA GLN A 123 -2.98 -12.20 6.47
C GLN A 123 -1.55 -11.83 6.81
N GLU A 124 -1.28 -11.69 8.11
CA GLU A 124 0.07 -11.47 8.61
C GLU A 124 0.94 -12.70 8.35
N ILE A 125 2.14 -12.49 7.86
CA ILE A 125 3.07 -13.55 7.49
C ILE A 125 4.44 -13.34 8.12
N GLN A 126 5.11 -14.45 8.42
CA GLN A 126 6.50 -14.44 8.91
C GLN A 126 7.52 -14.65 7.80
N ASP A 127 7.15 -15.34 6.72
CA ASP A 127 8.04 -15.61 5.59
C ASP A 127 7.45 -15.04 4.27
N ILE A 128 8.30 -14.32 3.54
CA ILE A 128 7.94 -13.67 2.28
C ILE A 128 8.07 -14.69 1.15
N LYS A 129 6.96 -15.28 0.71
CA LYS A 129 6.93 -16.27 -0.38
C LYS A 129 6.40 -15.72 -1.71
N GLY A 130 5.54 -14.73 -1.69
CA GLY A 130 4.91 -14.12 -2.85
C GLY A 130 5.05 -12.61 -2.86
N ILE A 131 4.01 -11.93 -3.31
CA ILE A 131 3.89 -10.47 -3.21
C ILE A 131 3.35 -10.15 -1.82
N CYS A 132 4.11 -9.40 -1.06
CA CYS A 132 3.78 -9.00 0.30
C CYS A 132 3.79 -7.48 0.44
N LEU A 133 3.12 -7.00 1.47
CA LEU A 133 3.16 -5.60 1.89
C LEU A 133 3.92 -5.50 3.20
N LEU A 134 4.88 -4.60 3.26
CA LEU A 134 5.31 -4.00 4.51
C LEU A 134 4.48 -2.75 4.71
N ALA A 135 3.54 -2.79 5.63
CA ALA A 135 2.59 -1.73 5.91
C ALA A 135 2.84 -1.13 7.29
N ALA A 136 2.70 0.18 7.40
CA ALA A 136 2.80 0.88 8.66
C ALA A 136 1.69 1.91 8.82
N ALA A 137 1.22 2.07 10.06
CA ALA A 137 0.38 3.18 10.48
C ALA A 137 1.03 3.87 11.68
N VAL A 138 1.09 5.18 11.62
CA VAL A 138 1.66 6.03 12.67
C VAL A 138 0.77 7.22 12.93
N LYS A 139 0.88 7.80 14.13
CA LYS A 139 0.38 9.14 14.42
C LYS A 139 1.54 10.12 14.48
N CYS A 140 1.35 11.28 13.89
CA CYS A 140 2.20 12.44 13.97
C CYS A 140 1.36 13.59 14.48
N GLY A 141 1.55 13.94 15.77
CA GLY A 141 0.58 14.78 16.48
C GLY A 141 -0.80 14.12 16.49
N SER A 142 -1.82 14.85 16.06
CA SER A 142 -3.19 14.32 15.92
C SER A 142 -3.45 13.61 14.60
N THR A 143 -2.51 13.67 13.65
CA THR A 143 -2.72 13.16 12.28
C THR A 143 -2.28 11.71 12.14
N ARG A 144 -3.22 10.84 11.79
CA ARG A 144 -2.93 9.44 11.45
C ARG A 144 -2.47 9.31 10.01
N LEU A 145 -1.30 8.74 9.81
CA LEU A 145 -0.68 8.48 8.53
C LEU A 145 -0.55 6.98 8.29
N ILE A 146 -0.81 6.55 7.06
CA ILE A 146 -0.58 5.17 6.62
C ILE A 146 0.28 5.18 5.37
N ASP A 147 1.16 4.20 5.27
CA ASP A 147 1.92 3.95 4.06
C ASP A 147 2.33 2.48 3.96
N HIS A 148 2.70 2.04 2.77
CA HIS A 148 3.19 0.70 2.54
C HIS A 148 4.13 0.63 1.34
N ILE A 149 4.86 -0.47 1.27
CA ILE A 149 5.67 -0.86 0.11
C ILE A 149 5.45 -2.33 -0.22
N PHE A 150 5.58 -2.66 -1.50
CA PHE A 150 5.58 -4.05 -1.93
C PHE A 150 6.95 -4.69 -1.81
N LEU A 151 6.96 -5.93 -1.32
CA LEU A 151 8.12 -6.78 -1.18
C LEU A 151 7.93 -8.07 -1.98
N MET A 152 8.99 -8.51 -2.68
CA MET A 152 9.06 -9.81 -3.37
C MET A 152 10.46 -10.36 -3.30
N LYS A 153 10.62 -11.63 -2.89
CA LYS A 153 11.94 -12.30 -2.88
C LYS A 153 12.49 -12.53 -4.29
N ARG A 154 11.63 -12.81 -5.25
CA ARG A 154 11.99 -13.05 -6.65
C ARG A 154 11.32 -12.01 -7.54
N LYS A 155 12.03 -11.55 -8.56
CA LYS A 155 11.41 -10.74 -9.61
C LYS A 155 10.40 -11.60 -10.36
N PRO A 156 9.26 -11.05 -10.79
CA PRO A 156 8.36 -11.77 -11.67
C PRO A 156 9.10 -12.12 -12.97
N ILE A 157 8.91 -13.35 -13.43
CA ILE A 157 9.40 -13.80 -14.73
C ILE A 157 8.22 -13.64 -15.70
N ILE A 158 8.41 -12.84 -16.73
CA ILE A 158 7.44 -12.71 -17.82
C ILE A 158 8.00 -13.53 -18.97
N ALA A 159 7.34 -14.64 -19.28
CA ALA A 159 7.62 -15.39 -20.50
C ALA A 159 6.80 -14.80 -21.65
N ILE A 160 7.48 -14.40 -22.71
CA ILE A 160 6.85 -13.93 -23.95
C ILE A 160 7.12 -15.00 -24.98
N ASP A 161 6.06 -15.70 -25.39
CA ASP A 161 6.10 -16.66 -26.48
C ASP A 161 5.46 -16.06 -27.73
N GLY A 162 5.93 -16.49 -28.91
CA GLY A 162 5.41 -16.03 -30.19
C GLY A 162 6.20 -16.66 -31.34
N PRO A 163 5.66 -16.67 -32.55
CA PRO A 163 6.34 -17.23 -33.73
C PRO A 163 7.67 -16.52 -33.99
N ALA A 164 8.60 -17.20 -34.66
CA ALA A 164 9.88 -16.61 -35.04
C ALA A 164 9.65 -15.35 -35.88
N GLY A 165 10.32 -14.24 -35.49
CA GLY A 165 10.16 -12.96 -36.19
C GLY A 165 9.08 -12.03 -35.58
N ALA A 166 8.43 -12.40 -34.48
CA ALA A 166 7.42 -11.56 -33.80
C ALA A 166 7.97 -10.37 -33.02
N GLY A 167 9.25 -10.03 -33.15
CA GLY A 167 9.84 -8.85 -32.47
C GLY A 167 9.83 -8.95 -30.95
N LYS A 168 10.34 -10.02 -30.39
CA LYS A 168 10.43 -10.28 -28.93
C LYS A 168 11.46 -9.40 -28.26
#